data_4fb04eac2ea315600b477a2191dd3641
#
_entry.id   4fb04eac2ea315600b477a2191dd3641
#
_cell.length_a   1.000
_cell.length_b   1.000
_cell.length_c   1.000
_cell.angle_alpha   90.00
_cell.angle_beta   90.00
_cell.angle_gamma   90.00
#
_symmetry.space_group_name_H-M   'P 1'
#
loop_
_entity.id
_entity.type
_entity.pdbx_description
1 polymer ?
#
loop_
_entity_poly.entity_id
_entity_poly.type
_entity_poly.pdbx_seq_one_letter_code
_entity_poly.pdbx_strand_id
1 'polypeptide(L)'
;FIYIFHMPLFIALSGALFEKSLSKGNYSSFIRLLKKKSENLLIPFGVVTVVYAVPIKFISGYFNQSKEIVRDILVGQILIQGNTYLWYLLTLYVIFIIAYFIERTIKIKQTILLLLLIILSIVSGKIDIKLVSYICQFSLWFYVGMLFEEYRIFFEKNLSV
;
A
#
# COMPACT_ATOMS: atom_id res chain seq x y z
N PHE A 1 14.05 -12.56 9.39
CA PHE A 1 14.12 -13.09 8.02
C PHE A 1 12.75 -13.16 7.34
N ILE A 2 11.71 -13.67 8.00
CA ILE A 2 10.36 -13.85 7.42
C ILE A 2 9.74 -12.51 6.98
N TYR A 3 9.90 -11.44 7.76
CA TYR A 3 9.33 -10.12 7.43
C TYR A 3 9.90 -9.49 6.15
N ILE A 4 11.17 -9.72 5.84
CA ILE A 4 11.84 -9.10 4.67
C ILE A 4 11.26 -9.65 3.37
N PHE A 5 10.86 -10.92 3.33
CA PHE A 5 10.28 -11.56 2.14
C PHE A 5 8.75 -11.41 2.08
N HIS A 6 8.10 -11.52 3.23
CA HIS A 6 6.65 -11.58 3.35
C HIS A 6 5.96 -10.28 2.86
N MET A 7 6.49 -9.12 3.27
CA MET A 7 5.89 -7.82 2.90
C MET A 7 5.96 -7.51 1.41
N PRO A 8 7.12 -7.60 0.72
CA PRO A 8 7.20 -7.45 -0.72
C PRO A 8 6.28 -8.41 -1.48
N LEU A 9 6.19 -9.68 -1.03
CA LEU A 9 5.33 -10.66 -1.66
C LEU A 9 3.84 -10.28 -1.57
N PHE A 10 3.36 -9.87 -0.38
CA PHE A 10 1.98 -9.42 -0.21
C PHE A 10 1.64 -8.21 -1.06
N ILE A 11 2.57 -7.28 -1.19
CA ILE A 11 2.38 -6.08 -1.99
C ILE A 11 2.37 -6.43 -3.49
N ALA A 12 3.25 -7.33 -3.93
CA ALA A 12 3.24 -7.82 -5.31
C ALA A 12 1.94 -8.57 -5.65
N LEU A 13 1.47 -9.43 -4.74
CA LEU A 13 0.20 -10.14 -4.88
C LEU A 13 -0.99 -9.17 -4.94
N SER A 14 -0.95 -8.11 -4.16
CA SER A 14 -1.95 -7.03 -4.19
C SER A 14 -1.94 -6.29 -5.51
N GLY A 15 -0.77 -6.07 -6.13
CA GLY A 15 -0.61 -5.52 -7.47
C GLY A 15 -1.22 -6.41 -8.54
N ALA A 16 -0.94 -7.72 -8.51
CA ALA A 16 -1.53 -8.70 -9.42
C ALA A 16 -3.06 -8.74 -9.34
N LEU A 17 -3.62 -8.76 -8.12
CA LEU A 17 -5.07 -8.71 -7.92
C LEU A 17 -5.69 -7.38 -8.36
N PHE A 18 -4.94 -6.29 -8.27
CA PHE A 18 -5.38 -4.98 -8.75
C PHE A 18 -5.50 -4.98 -10.28
N GLU A 19 -4.48 -5.46 -11.00
CA GLU A 19 -4.49 -5.59 -12.45
C GLU A 19 -5.63 -6.48 -12.93
N LYS A 20 -5.82 -7.64 -12.31
CA LYS A 20 -6.94 -8.53 -12.58
C LYS A 20 -8.30 -7.86 -12.38
N SER A 21 -8.42 -6.96 -11.43
CA SER A 21 -9.66 -6.21 -11.18
C SER A 21 -9.86 -5.07 -12.18
N LEU A 22 -8.78 -4.45 -12.65
CA LEU A 22 -8.81 -3.45 -13.72
C LEU A 22 -9.24 -4.07 -15.05
N SER A 23 -8.66 -5.20 -15.43
CA SER A 23 -8.99 -5.91 -16.66
C SER A 23 -10.45 -6.38 -16.71
N LYS A 24 -11.04 -6.68 -15.54
CA LYS A 24 -12.48 -7.02 -15.39
C LYS A 24 -13.40 -5.80 -15.34
N GLY A 25 -12.89 -4.57 -15.44
CA GLY A 25 -13.67 -3.34 -15.39
C GLY A 25 -14.28 -3.00 -14.01
N ASN A 26 -13.84 -3.67 -12.94
CA ASN A 26 -14.38 -3.47 -11.58
C ASN A 26 -14.13 -2.07 -11.02
N TYR A 27 -13.14 -1.35 -11.54
CA TYR A 27 -12.74 0.01 -11.12
C TYR A 27 -13.04 1.05 -12.21
N SER A 28 -14.26 1.03 -12.77
CA SER A 28 -14.70 2.00 -13.77
C SER A 28 -14.70 3.45 -13.25
N SER A 29 -14.85 3.65 -11.92
CA SER A 29 -14.83 4.95 -11.24
C SER A 29 -13.85 4.97 -10.09
N PHE A 30 -13.13 6.10 -9.96
CA PHE A 30 -12.22 6.36 -8.83
C PHE A 30 -12.92 6.25 -7.46
N ILE A 31 -14.15 6.75 -7.38
CA ILE A 31 -14.95 6.68 -6.14
C ILE A 31 -15.21 5.22 -5.73
N ARG A 32 -15.52 4.35 -6.71
CA ARG A 32 -15.75 2.92 -6.44
C ARG A 32 -14.49 2.23 -5.94
N LEU A 33 -13.33 2.57 -6.50
CA LEU A 33 -12.04 2.08 -6.02
C LEU A 33 -11.77 2.55 -4.60
N LEU A 34 -11.88 3.86 -4.34
CA LEU A 34 -11.68 4.42 -3.01
C LEU A 34 -12.58 3.74 -1.98
N LYS A 35 -13.89 3.67 -2.24
CA LYS A 35 -14.86 3.04 -1.33
C LYS A 35 -14.45 1.60 -1.01
N LYS A 36 -14.23 0.77 -2.03
CA LYS A 36 -13.87 -0.65 -1.86
C LYS A 36 -12.53 -0.85 -1.15
N LYS A 37 -11.53 -0.02 -1.43
CA LYS A 37 -10.22 -0.12 -0.78
C LYS A 37 -10.23 0.46 0.64
N SER A 38 -11.01 1.53 0.89
CA SER A 38 -11.21 2.05 2.24
C SER A 38 -11.91 1.02 3.13
N GLU A 39 -12.98 0.40 2.65
CA GLU A 39 -13.68 -0.64 3.40
C GLU A 39 -12.77 -1.83 3.74
N ASN A 40 -11.94 -2.26 2.80
CA ASN A 40 -11.10 -3.44 2.98
C ASN A 40 -9.77 -3.18 3.72
N LEU A 41 -9.24 -1.95 3.71
CA LEU A 41 -7.93 -1.63 4.29
C LEU A 41 -8.03 -0.67 5.47
N LEU A 42 -8.82 0.43 5.35
CA LEU A 42 -8.88 1.44 6.40
C LEU A 42 -9.78 1.04 7.56
N ILE A 43 -10.89 0.30 7.31
CA ILE A 43 -11.74 -0.19 8.40
C ILE A 43 -10.98 -1.19 9.28
N PRO A 44 -10.34 -2.25 8.76
CA PRO A 44 -9.51 -3.13 9.58
C PRO A 44 -8.38 -2.38 10.29
N PHE A 45 -7.73 -1.43 9.61
CA PHE A 45 -6.71 -0.57 10.22
C PHE A 45 -7.26 0.20 11.43
N GLY A 46 -8.42 0.85 11.27
CA GLY A 46 -9.08 1.60 12.35
C GLY A 46 -9.51 0.71 13.50
N VAL A 47 -10.14 -0.43 13.21
CA VAL A 47 -10.58 -1.40 14.22
C VAL A 47 -9.39 -1.93 15.02
N VAL A 48 -8.33 -2.38 14.37
CA VAL A 48 -7.14 -2.90 15.06
C VAL A 48 -6.44 -1.78 15.85
N THR A 49 -6.39 -0.55 15.33
CA THR A 49 -5.83 0.59 16.06
C THR A 49 -6.63 0.85 17.36
N VAL A 50 -7.95 0.88 17.28
CA VAL A 50 -8.80 1.15 18.46
C VAL A 50 -8.79 -0.02 19.44
N VAL A 51 -8.91 -1.25 18.96
CA VAL A 51 -9.06 -2.45 19.82
C VAL A 51 -7.73 -2.89 20.43
N TYR A 52 -6.60 -2.68 19.74
CA TYR A 52 -5.29 -3.13 20.23
C TYR A 52 -4.39 -1.98 20.68
N ALA A 53 -4.20 -0.95 19.86
CA ALA A 53 -3.23 0.09 20.16
C ALA A 53 -3.65 0.97 21.35
N VAL A 54 -4.94 1.27 21.47
CA VAL A 54 -5.46 2.10 22.58
C VAL A 54 -5.37 1.38 23.92
N PRO A 55 -5.87 0.14 24.09
CA PRO A 55 -5.76 -0.58 25.37
C PRO A 55 -4.32 -0.87 25.79
N ILE A 56 -3.45 -1.25 24.85
CA ILE A 56 -2.03 -1.52 25.15
C ILE A 56 -1.34 -0.25 25.67
N LYS A 57 -1.56 0.90 25.03
CA LYS A 57 -1.02 2.17 25.49
C LYS A 57 -1.60 2.59 26.85
N PHE A 58 -2.87 2.29 27.11
CA PHE A 58 -3.51 2.56 28.39
C PHE A 58 -2.89 1.73 29.52
N ILE A 59 -2.73 0.42 29.31
CA ILE A 59 -2.13 -0.51 30.29
C ILE A 59 -0.65 -0.21 30.53
N SER A 60 0.09 0.21 29.50
CA SER A 60 1.52 0.53 29.60
C SER A 60 1.82 1.87 30.30
N GLY A 61 0.79 2.60 30.77
CA GLY A 61 0.94 3.88 31.49
C GLY A 61 1.36 5.06 30.59
N TYR A 62 1.41 4.89 29.28
CA TYR A 62 1.82 5.93 28.34
C TYR A 62 0.90 7.14 28.33
N PHE A 63 -0.34 6.96 28.80
CA PHE A 63 -1.36 8.01 28.88
C PHE A 63 -1.16 9.05 29.97
N ASN A 64 -0.32 8.77 30.96
CA ASN A 64 -0.11 9.71 32.08
C ASN A 64 0.75 10.92 31.72
N GLN A 65 1.34 10.96 30.52
CA GLN A 65 2.28 12.02 30.11
C GLN A 65 1.78 12.99 29.04
N SER A 66 0.71 12.70 28.31
CA SER A 66 0.26 13.59 27.24
C SER A 66 -1.21 13.98 27.33
N LYS A 67 -1.45 15.29 27.37
CA LYS A 67 -2.80 15.89 27.34
C LYS A 67 -3.49 15.79 25.96
N GLU A 68 -2.75 15.38 24.90
CA GLU A 68 -3.25 15.32 23.52
C GLU A 68 -3.29 13.87 23.00
N ILE A 69 -3.93 12.99 23.77
CA ILE A 69 -3.99 11.55 23.53
C ILE A 69 -4.45 11.18 22.11
N VAL A 70 -5.52 11.80 21.64
CA VAL A 70 -6.12 11.50 20.32
C VAL A 70 -5.21 11.96 19.19
N ARG A 71 -4.60 13.13 19.32
CA ARG A 71 -3.65 13.65 18.33
C ARG A 71 -2.40 12.79 18.23
N ASP A 72 -1.81 12.41 19.37
CA ASP A 72 -0.61 11.57 19.40
C ASP A 72 -0.86 10.16 18.84
N ILE A 73 -2.05 9.60 19.09
CA ILE A 73 -2.44 8.33 18.49
C ILE A 73 -2.62 8.50 16.97
N LEU A 74 -3.38 9.47 16.51
CA LEU A 74 -3.65 9.66 15.09
C LEU A 74 -2.39 10.06 14.32
N VAL A 75 -1.65 11.04 14.82
CA VAL A 75 -0.41 11.51 14.17
C VAL A 75 0.68 10.46 14.25
N GLY A 76 0.86 9.80 15.39
CA GLY A 76 1.83 8.72 15.55
C GLY A 76 1.50 7.49 14.69
N GLN A 77 0.23 7.20 14.45
CA GLN A 77 -0.21 6.12 13.56
C GLN A 77 0.01 6.48 12.08
N ILE A 78 -0.36 7.71 11.67
CA ILE A 78 -0.19 8.18 10.29
C ILE A 78 1.30 8.34 9.94
N LEU A 79 2.11 8.86 10.86
CA LEU A 79 3.56 9.02 10.65
C LEU A 79 4.37 7.74 10.88
N ILE A 80 3.70 6.62 11.20
CA ILE A 80 4.35 5.30 11.45
C ILE A 80 5.35 5.33 12.63
N GLN A 81 5.22 6.30 13.51
CA GLN A 81 6.10 6.41 14.69
C GLN A 81 5.65 5.53 15.85
N GLY A 82 4.38 5.11 15.88
CA GLY A 82 3.78 4.40 17.02
C GLY A 82 3.28 2.98 16.75
N ASN A 83 3.15 2.53 15.50
CA ASN A 83 2.61 1.20 15.19
C ASN A 83 3.46 0.45 14.17
N THR A 84 4.23 -0.49 14.69
CA THR A 84 5.20 -1.27 13.91
C THR A 84 4.55 -2.30 12.97
N TYR A 85 3.24 -2.61 13.14
CA TYR A 85 2.61 -3.73 12.46
C TYR A 85 1.62 -3.34 11.35
N LEU A 86 1.00 -2.17 11.44
CA LEU A 86 -0.09 -1.77 10.54
C LEU A 86 0.31 -0.76 9.46
N TRP A 87 1.56 -0.33 9.44
CA TRP A 87 2.07 0.64 8.46
C TRP A 87 1.86 0.18 7.01
N TYR A 88 1.88 -1.13 6.76
CA TYR A 88 1.75 -1.66 5.41
C TYR A 88 0.35 -1.45 4.82
N LEU A 89 -0.72 -1.44 5.64
CA LEU A 89 -2.09 -1.21 5.17
C LEU A 89 -2.25 0.21 4.64
N LEU A 90 -1.69 1.19 5.36
CA LEU A 90 -1.71 2.59 4.94
C LEU A 90 -0.86 2.80 3.69
N THR A 91 0.35 2.23 3.67
CA THR A 91 1.25 2.27 2.51
C THR A 91 0.59 1.65 1.28
N LEU A 92 0.00 0.48 1.43
CA LEU A 92 -0.70 -0.23 0.36
C LEU A 92 -1.90 0.56 -0.16
N TYR A 93 -2.67 1.21 0.72
CA TYR A 93 -3.79 2.06 0.33
C TYR A 93 -3.34 3.22 -0.56
N VAL A 94 -2.26 3.91 -0.17
CA VAL A 94 -1.69 5.01 -0.97
C VAL A 94 -1.15 4.50 -2.31
N ILE A 95 -0.47 3.35 -2.33
CA ILE A 95 0.03 2.73 -3.57
C ILE A 95 -1.13 2.41 -4.52
N PHE A 96 -2.26 1.90 -4.05
CA PHE A 96 -3.45 1.68 -4.90
C PHE A 96 -3.95 2.95 -5.57
N ILE A 97 -3.96 4.06 -4.84
CA ILE A 97 -4.39 5.36 -5.39
C ILE A 97 -3.40 5.82 -6.47
N ILE A 98 -2.11 5.78 -6.18
CA ILE A 98 -1.05 6.18 -7.11
C ILE A 98 -1.11 5.32 -8.39
N ALA A 99 -1.18 4.00 -8.24
CA ALA A 99 -1.26 3.06 -9.36
C ALA A 99 -2.49 3.33 -10.24
N TYR A 100 -3.66 3.59 -9.65
CA TYR A 100 -4.85 3.93 -10.41
C TYR A 100 -4.70 5.21 -11.23
N PHE A 101 -4.08 6.25 -10.65
CA PHE A 101 -3.81 7.49 -11.38
C PHE A 101 -2.80 7.29 -12.50
N ILE A 102 -1.74 6.53 -12.27
CA ILE A 102 -0.72 6.22 -13.30
C ILE A 102 -1.38 5.51 -14.47
N GLU A 103 -2.12 4.43 -14.23
CA GLU A 103 -2.77 3.64 -15.29
C GLU A 103 -3.79 4.45 -16.10
N ARG A 104 -4.54 5.34 -15.44
CA ARG A 104 -5.61 6.06 -16.11
C ARG A 104 -5.20 7.38 -16.75
N THR A 105 -4.22 8.07 -16.16
CA THR A 105 -3.85 9.44 -16.58
C THR A 105 -2.57 9.45 -17.41
N ILE A 106 -1.61 8.60 -17.06
CA ILE A 106 -0.26 8.66 -17.58
C ILE A 106 0.00 7.40 -18.40
N LYS A 107 -0.21 7.48 -19.70
CA LYS A 107 0.17 6.41 -20.65
C LYS A 107 1.69 6.36 -20.85
N ILE A 108 2.44 6.15 -19.79
CA ILE A 108 3.89 5.97 -19.84
C ILE A 108 4.20 4.57 -20.37
N LYS A 109 5.24 4.43 -21.19
CA LYS A 109 5.75 3.10 -21.58
C LYS A 109 6.15 2.34 -20.31
N GLN A 110 5.72 1.09 -20.18
CA GLN A 110 5.98 0.22 -19.02
C GLN A 110 7.45 0.20 -18.59
N THR A 111 8.36 0.19 -19.58
CA THR A 111 9.81 0.21 -19.33
C THR A 111 10.27 1.47 -18.63
N ILE A 112 9.74 2.64 -19.00
CA ILE A 112 10.10 3.93 -18.38
C ILE A 112 9.58 3.99 -16.95
N LEU A 113 8.35 3.54 -16.74
CA LEU A 113 7.75 3.50 -15.41
C LEU A 113 8.55 2.57 -14.48
N LEU A 114 8.95 1.39 -14.97
CA LEU A 114 9.75 0.44 -14.20
C LEU A 114 11.10 1.04 -13.81
N LEU A 115 11.81 1.68 -14.75
CA LEU A 115 13.08 2.36 -14.46
C LEU A 115 12.91 3.47 -13.44
N LEU A 116 11.86 4.28 -13.54
CA LEU A 116 11.54 5.33 -12.58
C LEU A 116 11.29 4.76 -11.17
N LEU A 117 10.53 3.68 -11.07
CA LEU A 117 10.26 3.02 -9.79
C LEU A 117 11.51 2.38 -9.18
N ILE A 118 12.43 1.85 -9.98
CA ILE A 118 13.74 1.36 -9.51
C ILE A 118 14.55 2.52 -8.91
N ILE A 119 14.66 3.63 -9.62
CA ILE A 119 15.38 4.81 -9.14
C ILE A 119 14.75 5.32 -7.84
N LEU A 120 13.42 5.40 -7.80
CA LEU A 120 12.67 5.84 -6.64
C LEU A 120 12.91 4.93 -5.43
N SER A 121 12.95 3.61 -5.65
CA SER A 121 13.26 2.61 -4.61
C SER A 121 14.67 2.78 -4.04
N ILE A 122 15.66 3.07 -4.89
CA ILE A 122 17.05 3.31 -4.43
C ILE A 122 17.15 4.60 -3.62
N VAL A 123 16.48 5.66 -4.06
CA VAL A 123 16.50 6.98 -3.37
C VAL A 123 15.70 6.95 -2.07
N SER A 124 14.76 6.03 -1.92
CA SER A 124 13.87 5.94 -0.75
C SER A 124 14.60 5.87 0.58
N GLY A 125 15.81 5.27 0.62
CA GLY A 125 16.63 5.18 1.83
C GLY A 125 17.16 6.53 2.35
N LYS A 126 17.08 7.62 1.57
CA LYS A 126 17.49 8.98 1.96
C LYS A 126 16.33 9.84 2.46
N ILE A 127 15.11 9.31 2.46
CA ILE A 127 13.90 10.04 2.81
C ILE A 127 13.62 9.87 4.31
N ASP A 128 13.60 10.97 5.06
CA ASP A 128 13.38 10.96 6.52
C ASP A 128 11.94 10.55 6.89
N ILE A 129 10.96 10.82 6.03
CA ILE A 129 9.57 10.46 6.28
C ILE A 129 9.35 8.99 5.96
N LYS A 130 9.24 8.15 6.98
CA LYS A 130 9.10 6.69 6.86
C LYS A 130 7.98 6.25 5.92
N LEU A 131 6.82 6.89 5.97
CA LEU A 131 5.69 6.56 5.10
C LEU A 131 6.05 6.75 3.62
N VAL A 132 6.67 7.88 3.27
CA VAL A 132 7.08 8.18 1.89
C VAL A 132 8.16 7.21 1.43
N SER A 133 9.14 6.93 2.29
CA SER A 133 10.18 5.94 2.02
C SER A 133 9.59 4.57 1.72
N TYR A 134 8.64 4.09 2.50
CA TYR A 134 7.96 2.81 2.26
C TYR A 134 7.12 2.82 0.97
N ILE A 135 6.40 3.89 0.67
CA ILE A 135 5.66 4.02 -0.59
C ILE A 135 6.62 3.89 -1.77
N CYS A 136 7.74 4.61 -1.75
CA CYS A 136 8.74 4.57 -2.82
C CYS A 136 9.35 3.17 -2.99
N GLN A 137 9.71 2.52 -1.88
CA GLN A 137 10.32 1.19 -1.89
C GLN A 137 9.36 0.10 -2.37
N PHE A 138 8.11 0.14 -1.91
CA PHE A 138 7.15 -0.94 -2.16
C PHE A 138 6.32 -0.74 -3.43
N SER A 139 6.28 0.46 -4.01
CA SER A 139 5.65 0.71 -5.32
C SER A 139 6.25 -0.14 -6.43
N LEU A 140 7.57 -0.39 -6.39
CA LEU A 140 8.25 -1.28 -7.33
C LEU A 140 7.67 -2.70 -7.29
N TRP A 141 7.54 -3.28 -6.09
CA TRP A 141 7.01 -4.63 -5.91
C TRP A 141 5.54 -4.75 -6.32
N PHE A 142 4.76 -3.71 -6.05
CA PHE A 142 3.37 -3.63 -6.49
C PHE A 142 3.26 -3.66 -8.01
N TYR A 143 4.08 -2.86 -8.69
CA TYR A 143 4.10 -2.79 -10.15
C TYR A 143 4.61 -4.08 -10.78
N VAL A 144 5.61 -4.73 -10.22
CA VAL A 144 6.07 -6.07 -10.65
C VAL A 144 4.92 -7.08 -10.58
N GLY A 145 4.11 -7.03 -9.53
CA GLY A 145 2.90 -7.87 -9.42
C GLY A 145 1.87 -7.59 -10.52
N MET A 146 1.64 -6.32 -10.85
CA MET A 146 0.74 -5.93 -11.96
C MET A 146 1.24 -6.47 -13.30
N LEU A 147 2.52 -6.28 -13.62
CA LEU A 147 3.13 -6.81 -14.84
C LEU A 147 3.00 -8.33 -14.95
N PHE A 148 3.26 -9.05 -13.85
CA PHE A 148 3.14 -10.51 -13.84
C PHE A 148 1.73 -10.96 -14.23
N GLU A 149 0.69 -10.33 -13.68
CA GLU A 149 -0.70 -10.68 -14.01
C GLU A 149 -1.08 -10.27 -15.42
N GLU A 150 -0.62 -9.12 -15.92
CA GLU A 150 -0.84 -8.67 -17.29
C GLU A 150 -0.25 -9.67 -18.30
N TYR A 151 1.00 -10.11 -18.08
CA TYR A 151 1.61 -11.16 -18.91
C TYR A 151 0.87 -12.49 -18.81
N ARG A 152 0.44 -12.89 -17.62
CA ARG A 152 -0.35 -14.12 -17.43
C ARG A 152 -1.66 -14.07 -18.23
N ILE A 153 -2.40 -12.98 -18.16
CA ILE A 153 -3.65 -12.80 -18.91
C ILE A 153 -3.38 -12.84 -20.43
N PHE A 154 -2.28 -12.22 -20.88
CA PHE A 154 -1.90 -12.23 -22.28
C PHE A 154 -1.59 -13.66 -22.78
N PHE A 155 -0.84 -14.45 -22.00
CA PHE A 155 -0.54 -15.84 -22.35
C PHE A 155 -1.78 -16.74 -22.34
N GLU A 156 -2.64 -16.63 -21.33
CA GLU A 156 -3.90 -17.39 -21.26
C GLU A 156 -4.79 -17.10 -22.47
N LYS A 157 -4.87 -15.86 -22.91
CA LYS A 157 -5.67 -15.49 -24.07
C LYS A 157 -5.11 -16.05 -25.38
N ASN A 158 -3.77 -16.15 -25.52
CA ASN A 158 -3.12 -16.69 -26.72
C ASN A 158 -3.05 -18.22 -26.75
N LEU A 159 -3.15 -18.90 -25.61
CA LEU A 159 -3.16 -20.36 -25.52
C LEU A 159 -4.58 -20.96 -25.65
N SER A 160 -5.62 -20.15 -25.54
CA SER A 160 -7.01 -20.56 -25.68
C SER A 160 -7.56 -20.48 -27.12
N VAL A 161 -6.66 -20.35 -28.11
CA VAL A 161 -6.91 -20.54 -29.54
C VAL A 161 -6.40 -21.92 -29.93
#